data_69d68413a652dccfc8c67606e1c0ffb0
#
_entry.id   69d68413a652dccfc8c67606e1c0ffb0
#
_cell.length_a   1.000
_cell.length_b   1.000
_cell.length_c   1.000
_cell.angle_alpha   90.00
_cell.angle_beta   90.00
_cell.angle_gamma   90.00
#
_symmetry.space_group_name_H-M   'P 1'
#
loop_
_entity.id
_entity.type
_entity.pdbx_description
1 polymer ?
#
loop_
_entity_poly.entity_id
_entity_poly.type
_entity_poly.pdbx_seq_one_letter_code
_entity_poly.pdbx_strand_id
1 'polypeptide(L)'
;MFAAAYAIAAPRAARAESLADAIALAYRSNPTLQAQRATLKVTDEAYVQARAGLRPTVTGNVTALYEEIPTDLPAPLPQSERVNQGSAGITISQTLFNGGRTAAAEQAATAEVLAAREGLRQTEATILQQVVQAYVDVRRDQEIVGIRENNLTVLSGQLDLTRAKFEVGQVTRTDVAQAEAQLAAARALLTTSQGQLDISRANYTAVVGEKPGQLAPEPQPPGMPGTVDQAFDVAEVESPVLAQARRTEESSRAKVVEAKAANHLSVALQGTIGYSGTLAPFDPNDYGRTVTAQAVVTQPFFTGGLNSSNIRAALAQNTADRISIEGAHRQVVQQVSQAWSTMASSRANVTSDEEQVRAARVAFEGTQEEYKVGLRTTLDVLIAEQTLRDAELSLVQAHHDAYVAEAGVLGAMGRLEARYLVTGVVLYNPATSFDKVKHANGLPWDGVLDRLDALGAPRVVQDAGGVKPLPEGGTPAMRPADGPPAP
;
A
#
# COMPACT_ATOMS: atom_id res chain seq x y z
N MET A 1 -40.22 -3.98 -32.29
CA MET A 1 -40.70 -4.64 -31.07
C MET A 1 -39.47 -5.19 -30.34
N PHE A 2 -38.92 -4.38 -29.44
CA PHE A 2 -37.81 -4.81 -28.58
C PHE A 2 -38.42 -5.09 -27.20
N ALA A 3 -38.45 -6.37 -26.81
CA ALA A 3 -38.83 -6.79 -25.46
C ALA A 3 -37.62 -6.64 -24.54
N ALA A 4 -37.65 -5.64 -23.62
CA ALA A 4 -36.69 -5.50 -22.56
C ALA A 4 -37.01 -6.56 -21.50
N ALA A 5 -36.15 -7.57 -21.37
CA ALA A 5 -36.20 -8.53 -20.29
C ALA A 5 -35.70 -7.85 -18.98
N TYR A 6 -36.62 -7.45 -18.11
CA TYR A 6 -36.32 -7.09 -16.73
C TYR A 6 -35.94 -8.37 -15.97
N ALA A 7 -34.64 -8.55 -15.72
CA ALA A 7 -34.17 -9.54 -14.78
C ALA A 7 -34.55 -9.07 -13.36
N ILE A 8 -35.59 -9.66 -12.79
CA ILE A 8 -35.95 -9.50 -11.37
C ILE A 8 -34.81 -10.14 -10.58
N ALA A 9 -33.96 -9.32 -9.98
CA ALA A 9 -32.98 -9.78 -9.00
C ALA A 9 -33.76 -10.36 -7.82
N ALA A 10 -33.71 -11.68 -7.66
CA ALA A 10 -34.27 -12.36 -6.49
C ALA A 10 -33.58 -11.79 -5.22
N PRO A 11 -34.34 -11.50 -4.15
CA PRO A 11 -33.75 -11.06 -2.90
C PRO A 11 -32.81 -12.17 -2.43
N ARG A 12 -31.50 -11.88 -2.37
CA ARG A 12 -30.53 -12.74 -1.70
C ARG A 12 -31.05 -12.88 -0.25
N ALA A 13 -31.32 -14.12 0.17
CA ALA A 13 -31.57 -14.39 1.58
C ALA A 13 -30.48 -13.70 2.40
N ALA A 14 -30.89 -12.92 3.41
CA ALA A 14 -29.99 -12.16 4.26
C ALA A 14 -29.07 -13.15 5.01
N ARG A 15 -28.02 -13.61 4.36
CA ARG A 15 -26.89 -14.26 5.03
C ARG A 15 -26.15 -13.17 5.79
N ALA A 16 -25.81 -13.46 7.05
CA ALA A 16 -24.90 -12.60 7.78
C ALA A 16 -23.61 -12.39 6.94
N GLU A 17 -23.22 -11.16 6.76
CA GLU A 17 -22.02 -10.78 6.00
C GLU A 17 -20.79 -11.26 6.76
N SER A 18 -19.97 -12.09 6.13
CA SER A 18 -18.74 -12.58 6.73
C SER A 18 -17.58 -11.61 6.49
N LEU A 19 -16.55 -11.68 7.35
CA LEU A 19 -15.31 -10.92 7.14
C LEU A 19 -14.68 -11.22 5.76
N ALA A 20 -14.78 -12.47 5.29
CA ALA A 20 -14.30 -12.85 3.97
C ALA A 20 -15.07 -12.15 2.84
N ASP A 21 -16.39 -11.96 2.99
CA ASP A 21 -17.21 -11.20 2.01
C ASP A 21 -16.81 -9.72 1.99
N ALA A 22 -16.61 -9.13 3.19
CA ALA A 22 -16.15 -7.73 3.31
C ALA A 22 -14.76 -7.51 2.68
N ILE A 23 -13.81 -8.43 2.94
CA ILE A 23 -12.49 -8.42 2.31
C ILE A 23 -12.60 -8.57 0.79
N ALA A 24 -13.41 -9.50 0.30
CA ALA A 24 -13.63 -9.73 -1.12
C ALA A 24 -14.23 -8.51 -1.83
N LEU A 25 -15.15 -7.83 -1.17
CA LEU A 25 -15.78 -6.61 -1.70
C LEU A 25 -14.77 -5.46 -1.73
N ALA A 26 -14.09 -5.18 -0.62
CA ALA A 26 -13.07 -4.14 -0.54
C ALA A 26 -11.93 -4.38 -1.55
N TYR A 27 -11.45 -5.62 -1.69
CA TYR A 27 -10.42 -5.98 -2.66
C TYR A 27 -10.81 -5.62 -4.12
N ARG A 28 -12.10 -5.70 -4.46
CA ARG A 28 -12.61 -5.39 -5.80
C ARG A 28 -12.94 -3.91 -5.98
N SER A 29 -13.50 -3.26 -4.97
CA SER A 29 -14.12 -1.93 -5.09
C SER A 29 -13.33 -0.79 -4.46
N ASN A 30 -12.37 -1.06 -3.56
CA ASN A 30 -11.68 0.01 -2.83
C ASN A 30 -10.91 0.95 -3.77
N PRO A 31 -11.19 2.28 -3.75
CA PRO A 31 -10.59 3.24 -4.67
C PRO A 31 -9.07 3.35 -4.56
N THR A 32 -8.52 3.25 -3.33
CA THR A 32 -7.06 3.34 -3.10
C THR A 32 -6.34 2.18 -3.76
N LEU A 33 -6.88 0.96 -3.62
CA LEU A 33 -6.31 -0.23 -4.26
C LEU A 33 -6.42 -0.15 -5.79
N GLN A 34 -7.53 0.37 -6.32
CA GLN A 34 -7.72 0.58 -7.76
C GLN A 34 -6.74 1.64 -8.30
N ALA A 35 -6.53 2.73 -7.56
CA ALA A 35 -5.56 3.76 -7.93
C ALA A 35 -4.14 3.18 -7.96
N GLN A 36 -3.74 2.38 -6.96
CA GLN A 36 -2.42 1.75 -6.93
C GLN A 36 -2.22 0.75 -8.08
N ARG A 37 -3.27 -0.01 -8.45
CA ARG A 37 -3.24 -0.87 -9.65
C ARG A 37 -3.09 -0.07 -10.94
N ALA A 38 -3.68 1.11 -11.03
CA ALA A 38 -3.50 2.02 -12.16
C ALA A 38 -2.07 2.60 -12.20
N THR A 39 -1.52 3.01 -11.06
CA THR A 39 -0.14 3.49 -10.93
C THR A 39 0.86 2.40 -11.34
N LEU A 40 0.62 1.14 -10.97
CA LEU A 40 1.46 0.03 -11.42
C LEU A 40 1.50 -0.07 -12.96
N LYS A 41 0.38 0.13 -13.65
CA LYS A 41 0.36 0.14 -15.12
C LYS A 41 1.18 1.29 -15.71
N VAL A 42 1.24 2.45 -15.04
CA VAL A 42 2.15 3.55 -15.45
C VAL A 42 3.60 3.11 -15.31
N THR A 43 3.94 2.40 -14.22
CA THR A 43 5.30 1.88 -14.04
C THR A 43 5.64 0.78 -15.05
N ASP A 44 4.66 -0.05 -15.47
CA ASP A 44 4.85 -1.05 -16.54
C ASP A 44 5.32 -0.39 -17.85
N GLU A 45 4.83 0.82 -18.19
CA GLU A 45 5.22 1.56 -19.39
C GLU A 45 6.67 2.06 -19.33
N ALA A 46 7.29 2.20 -18.16
CA ALA A 46 8.71 2.57 -18.05
C ALA A 46 9.62 1.56 -18.75
N TYR A 47 9.24 0.29 -18.81
CA TYR A 47 9.95 -0.73 -19.57
C TYR A 47 9.96 -0.43 -21.08
N VAL A 48 8.81 -0.04 -21.64
CA VAL A 48 8.71 0.33 -23.07
C VAL A 48 9.51 1.59 -23.38
N GLN A 49 9.45 2.58 -22.47
CA GLN A 49 10.23 3.82 -22.58
C GLN A 49 11.73 3.53 -22.58
N ALA A 50 12.21 2.64 -21.69
CA ALA A 50 13.59 2.22 -21.68
C ALA A 50 14.00 1.55 -23.00
N ARG A 51 13.17 0.63 -23.51
CA ARG A 51 13.40 -0.09 -24.75
C ARG A 51 13.34 0.79 -25.99
N ALA A 52 12.62 1.91 -25.95
CA ALA A 52 12.49 2.85 -27.07
C ALA A 52 13.84 3.41 -27.53
N GLY A 53 14.88 3.37 -26.68
CA GLY A 53 16.25 3.81 -27.03
C GLY A 53 16.89 3.07 -28.21
N LEU A 54 16.47 1.83 -28.51
CA LEU A 54 16.93 1.05 -29.67
C LEU A 54 15.90 0.99 -30.80
N ARG A 55 14.76 1.64 -30.67
CA ARG A 55 13.71 1.63 -31.71
C ARG A 55 13.85 2.78 -32.70
N PRO A 56 13.38 2.61 -33.95
CA PRO A 56 13.42 3.68 -34.92
C PRO A 56 12.50 4.83 -34.53
N THR A 57 12.99 6.04 -34.66
CA THR A 57 12.20 7.27 -34.56
C THR A 57 12.00 7.86 -35.93
N VAL A 58 10.79 8.34 -36.21
CA VAL A 58 10.45 9.03 -37.45
C VAL A 58 9.95 10.42 -37.10
N THR A 59 10.63 11.44 -37.58
CA THR A 59 10.28 12.84 -37.34
C THR A 59 10.10 13.60 -38.65
N GLY A 60 9.05 14.43 -38.72
CA GLY A 60 8.82 15.34 -39.83
C GLY A 60 9.13 16.77 -39.38
N ASN A 61 9.93 17.51 -40.16
CA ASN A 61 10.19 18.90 -39.90
C ASN A 61 9.81 19.75 -41.12
N VAL A 62 9.25 20.91 -40.85
CA VAL A 62 9.08 21.99 -41.83
C VAL A 62 9.73 23.20 -41.26
N THR A 63 10.63 23.83 -42.06
CA THR A 63 11.38 24.99 -41.63
C THR A 63 11.23 26.10 -42.69
N ALA A 64 10.97 27.31 -42.21
CA ALA A 64 11.03 28.52 -43.00
C ALA A 64 12.14 29.38 -42.42
N LEU A 65 13.14 29.72 -43.25
CA LEU A 65 14.31 30.49 -42.85
C LEU A 65 14.35 31.80 -43.70
N TYR A 66 14.41 32.92 -43.02
CA TYR A 66 14.85 34.19 -43.61
C TYR A 66 16.09 34.65 -42.90
N GLU A 67 17.15 34.84 -43.65
CA GLU A 67 18.43 35.30 -43.11
C GLU A 67 18.99 36.38 -44.02
N GLU A 68 19.47 37.48 -43.45
CA GLU A 68 20.16 38.53 -44.15
C GLU A 68 21.61 38.60 -43.65
N ILE A 69 22.52 38.20 -44.52
CA ILE A 69 23.95 38.14 -44.22
C ILE A 69 24.62 39.40 -44.79
N PRO A 70 25.15 40.29 -43.95
CA PRO A 70 25.91 41.41 -44.42
C PRO A 70 27.15 40.96 -45.25
N THR A 71 27.39 41.60 -46.40
CA THR A 71 28.55 41.32 -47.25
C THR A 71 29.43 42.53 -47.34
N ASP A 72 30.72 42.38 -47.10
CA ASP A 72 31.72 43.43 -47.25
C ASP A 72 32.20 43.53 -48.69
N LEU A 73 31.30 43.59 -49.66
CA LEU A 73 31.64 43.74 -51.09
C LEU A 73 31.69 45.20 -51.47
N PRO A 74 32.63 45.60 -52.38
CA PRO A 74 32.72 47.00 -52.82
C PRO A 74 31.47 47.42 -53.61
N ALA A 75 31.00 48.64 -53.39
CA ALA A 75 29.88 49.18 -54.13
C ALA A 75 30.23 49.24 -55.66
N PRO A 76 29.29 48.88 -56.56
CA PRO A 76 27.83 48.78 -56.43
C PRO A 76 27.26 47.37 -56.14
N LEU A 77 28.09 46.47 -55.63
CA LEU A 77 27.61 45.10 -55.32
C LEU A 77 26.64 45.05 -54.09
N PRO A 78 25.76 44.04 -53.98
CA PRO A 78 24.86 43.94 -52.88
C PRO A 78 25.60 43.93 -51.53
N GLN A 79 25.14 44.77 -50.57
CA GLN A 79 25.69 44.85 -49.22
C GLN A 79 25.22 43.80 -48.28
N SER A 80 24.25 42.98 -48.72
CA SER A 80 23.74 41.84 -47.99
C SER A 80 23.25 40.74 -48.93
N GLU A 81 23.49 39.52 -48.55
CA GLU A 81 22.86 38.33 -49.17
C GLU A 81 21.62 37.95 -48.38
N ARG A 82 20.51 37.76 -49.07
CA ARG A 82 19.24 37.37 -48.45
C ARG A 82 18.95 35.94 -48.78
N VAL A 83 18.95 35.10 -47.76
CA VAL A 83 18.51 33.70 -47.86
C VAL A 83 17.05 33.62 -47.40
N ASN A 84 16.20 33.14 -48.27
CA ASN A 84 14.77 32.94 -48.01
C ASN A 84 14.40 31.53 -48.45
N GLN A 85 14.54 30.58 -47.52
CA GLN A 85 14.48 29.16 -47.80
C GLN A 85 13.34 28.46 -47.04
N GLY A 86 12.56 27.67 -47.76
CA GLY A 86 11.63 26.73 -47.18
C GLY A 86 12.18 25.30 -47.29
N SER A 87 12.04 24.52 -46.25
CA SER A 87 12.37 23.11 -46.31
C SER A 87 11.32 22.26 -45.58
N ALA A 88 11.03 21.07 -46.11
CA ALA A 88 10.20 20.07 -45.49
C ALA A 88 10.86 18.70 -45.64
N GLY A 89 10.96 17.94 -44.58
CA GLY A 89 11.62 16.64 -44.62
C GLY A 89 11.15 15.67 -43.57
N ILE A 90 11.40 14.38 -43.82
CA ILE A 90 11.21 13.28 -42.90
C ILE A 90 12.60 12.69 -42.59
N THR A 91 12.89 12.58 -41.30
CA THR A 91 14.11 11.93 -40.79
C THR A 91 13.73 10.66 -40.04
N ILE A 92 14.38 9.55 -40.38
CA ILE A 92 14.31 8.28 -39.67
C ILE A 92 15.66 8.09 -38.98
N SER A 93 15.62 7.84 -37.67
CA SER A 93 16.84 7.53 -36.91
C SER A 93 16.65 6.20 -36.15
N GLN A 94 17.61 5.29 -36.29
CA GLN A 94 17.63 3.97 -35.67
C GLN A 94 18.95 3.78 -34.95
N THR A 95 18.93 3.70 -33.63
CA THR A 95 20.10 3.27 -32.85
C THR A 95 20.31 1.77 -33.05
N LEU A 96 21.50 1.37 -33.45
CA LEU A 96 21.88 -0.03 -33.60
C LEU A 96 22.60 -0.58 -32.37
N PHE A 97 23.36 0.28 -31.71
CA PHE A 97 24.19 -0.05 -30.56
C PHE A 97 24.44 1.19 -29.71
N ASN A 98 24.31 1.09 -28.41
CA ASN A 98 24.62 2.18 -27.48
C ASN A 98 25.42 1.74 -26.24
N GLY A 99 26.27 0.73 -26.44
CA GLY A 99 27.21 0.26 -25.41
C GLY A 99 26.55 -0.50 -24.26
N GLY A 100 25.37 -1.08 -24.46
CA GLY A 100 24.60 -1.77 -23.42
C GLY A 100 23.73 -0.85 -22.55
N ARG A 101 23.63 0.42 -22.89
CA ARG A 101 22.83 1.40 -22.14
C ARG A 101 21.37 1.04 -22.10
N THR A 102 20.77 0.67 -23.25
CA THR A 102 19.36 0.28 -23.32
C THR A 102 19.10 -1.02 -22.56
N ALA A 103 19.98 -2.03 -22.71
CA ALA A 103 19.84 -3.28 -21.96
C ALA A 103 19.89 -3.06 -20.43
N ALA A 104 20.75 -2.15 -19.95
CA ALA A 104 20.81 -1.78 -18.54
C ALA A 104 19.57 -1.00 -18.08
N ALA A 105 19.06 -0.08 -18.91
CA ALA A 105 17.83 0.66 -18.64
C ALA A 105 16.61 -0.26 -18.58
N GLU A 106 16.50 -1.29 -19.45
CA GLU A 106 15.45 -2.32 -19.41
C GLU A 106 15.51 -3.16 -18.13
N GLN A 107 16.73 -3.51 -17.68
CA GLN A 107 16.92 -4.22 -16.41
C GLN A 107 16.49 -3.35 -15.22
N ALA A 108 16.89 -2.06 -15.23
CA ALA A 108 16.47 -1.12 -14.19
C ALA A 108 14.96 -0.96 -14.14
N ALA A 109 14.31 -0.74 -15.29
CA ALA A 109 12.86 -0.62 -15.39
C ALA A 109 12.13 -1.91 -14.96
N THR A 110 12.67 -3.09 -15.32
CA THR A 110 12.10 -4.37 -14.87
C THR A 110 12.15 -4.49 -13.34
N ALA A 111 13.26 -4.14 -12.73
CA ALA A 111 13.40 -4.15 -11.28
C ALA A 111 12.45 -3.13 -10.60
N GLU A 112 12.24 -1.95 -11.20
CA GLU A 112 11.27 -0.96 -10.74
C GLU A 112 9.83 -1.48 -10.80
N VAL A 113 9.45 -2.16 -11.88
CA VAL A 113 8.14 -2.82 -11.98
C VAL A 113 7.96 -3.86 -10.88
N LEU A 114 8.98 -4.66 -10.60
CA LEU A 114 8.94 -5.64 -9.52
C LEU A 114 8.85 -4.97 -8.14
N ALA A 115 9.58 -3.88 -7.91
CA ALA A 115 9.47 -3.08 -6.69
C ALA A 115 8.06 -2.48 -6.52
N ALA A 116 7.47 -1.96 -7.60
CA ALA A 116 6.11 -1.41 -7.58
C ALA A 116 5.05 -2.49 -7.30
N ARG A 117 5.27 -3.74 -7.71
CA ARG A 117 4.40 -4.88 -7.37
C ARG A 117 4.42 -5.18 -5.87
N GLU A 118 5.60 -5.12 -5.24
CA GLU A 118 5.71 -5.26 -3.79
C GLU A 118 5.04 -4.08 -3.06
N GLY A 119 5.15 -2.86 -3.59
CA GLY A 119 4.39 -1.70 -3.10
C GLY A 119 2.87 -1.88 -3.21
N LEU A 120 2.38 -2.54 -4.26
CA LEU A 120 0.96 -2.91 -4.38
C LEU A 120 0.55 -3.92 -3.28
N ARG A 121 1.38 -4.93 -2.99
CA ARG A 121 1.14 -5.90 -1.90
C ARG A 121 1.08 -5.20 -0.55
N GLN A 122 1.98 -4.24 -0.29
CA GLN A 122 1.96 -3.43 0.93
C GLN A 122 0.68 -2.60 1.05
N THR A 123 0.23 -1.98 -0.05
CA THR A 123 -1.04 -1.24 -0.08
C THR A 123 -2.23 -2.16 0.18
N GLU A 124 -2.23 -3.36 -0.42
CA GLU A 124 -3.26 -4.38 -0.18
C GLU A 124 -3.31 -4.76 1.31
N ALA A 125 -2.18 -5.08 1.93
CA ALA A 125 -2.12 -5.41 3.34
C ALA A 125 -2.66 -4.28 4.23
N THR A 126 -2.32 -3.03 3.92
CA THR A 126 -2.82 -1.85 4.65
C THR A 126 -4.34 -1.71 4.54
N ILE A 127 -4.90 -1.86 3.34
CA ILE A 127 -6.34 -1.78 3.12
C ILE A 127 -7.06 -2.95 3.81
N LEU A 128 -6.52 -4.17 3.72
CA LEU A 128 -7.14 -5.32 4.38
C LEU A 128 -7.09 -5.19 5.91
N GLN A 129 -6.05 -4.59 6.47
CA GLN A 129 -6.00 -4.28 7.90
C GLN A 129 -7.10 -3.26 8.28
N GLN A 130 -7.32 -2.23 7.45
CA GLN A 130 -8.43 -1.28 7.67
C GLN A 130 -9.79 -1.95 7.55
N VAL A 131 -9.97 -2.92 6.64
CA VAL A 131 -11.22 -3.69 6.52
C VAL A 131 -11.46 -4.51 7.78
N VAL A 132 -10.44 -5.24 8.25
CA VAL A 132 -10.54 -6.02 9.50
C VAL A 132 -10.90 -5.10 10.66
N GLN A 133 -10.19 -3.98 10.82
CA GLN A 133 -10.45 -3.00 11.87
C GLN A 133 -11.90 -2.48 11.80
N ALA A 134 -12.37 -2.04 10.64
CA ALA A 134 -13.71 -1.51 10.46
C ALA A 134 -14.81 -2.56 10.72
N TYR A 135 -14.55 -3.82 10.34
CA TYR A 135 -15.47 -4.94 10.58
C TYR A 135 -15.64 -5.21 12.08
N VAL A 136 -14.53 -5.37 12.81
CA VAL A 136 -14.58 -5.65 14.25
C VAL A 136 -15.03 -4.44 15.07
N ASP A 137 -14.76 -3.20 14.61
CA ASP A 137 -15.29 -1.98 15.23
C ASP A 137 -16.82 -1.97 15.21
N VAL A 138 -17.44 -2.25 14.06
CA VAL A 138 -18.92 -2.33 13.97
C VAL A 138 -19.46 -3.43 14.88
N ARG A 139 -18.83 -4.59 14.92
CA ARG A 139 -19.26 -5.68 15.78
C ARG A 139 -19.15 -5.34 17.26
N ARG A 140 -18.01 -4.82 17.69
CA ARG A 140 -17.79 -4.32 19.04
C ARG A 140 -18.89 -3.32 19.43
N ASP A 141 -19.15 -2.32 18.59
CA ASP A 141 -20.11 -1.28 18.93
C ASP A 141 -21.56 -1.77 18.90
N GLN A 142 -21.89 -2.77 18.05
CA GLN A 142 -23.19 -3.49 18.14
C GLN A 142 -23.37 -4.21 19.46
N GLU A 143 -22.32 -4.90 19.94
CA GLU A 143 -22.36 -5.61 21.21
C GLU A 143 -22.44 -4.65 22.39
N ILE A 144 -21.69 -3.54 22.37
CA ILE A 144 -21.77 -2.46 23.37
C ILE A 144 -23.19 -1.88 23.44
N VAL A 145 -23.84 -1.62 22.30
CA VAL A 145 -25.23 -1.13 22.28
C VAL A 145 -26.16 -2.16 22.93
N GLY A 146 -26.03 -3.45 22.60
CA GLY A 146 -26.82 -4.51 23.22
C GLY A 146 -26.64 -4.59 24.74
N ILE A 147 -25.40 -4.47 25.23
CA ILE A 147 -25.10 -4.39 26.67
C ILE A 147 -25.76 -3.18 27.30
N ARG A 148 -25.71 -1.98 26.67
CA ARG A 148 -26.33 -0.75 27.17
C ARG A 148 -27.86 -0.82 27.17
N GLU A 149 -28.50 -1.45 26.20
CA GLU A 149 -29.95 -1.69 26.15
C GLU A 149 -30.40 -2.61 27.27
N ASN A 150 -29.66 -3.71 27.49
CA ASN A 150 -29.92 -4.61 28.61
C ASN A 150 -29.79 -3.89 29.96
N ASN A 151 -28.71 -3.08 30.14
CA ASN A 151 -28.52 -2.25 31.32
C ASN A 151 -29.70 -1.31 31.58
N LEU A 152 -30.17 -0.61 30.53
CA LEU A 152 -31.33 0.27 30.66
C LEU A 152 -32.58 -0.49 31.16
N THR A 153 -32.78 -1.72 30.68
CA THR A 153 -33.88 -2.58 31.11
C THR A 153 -33.75 -2.98 32.59
N VAL A 154 -32.58 -3.38 33.03
CA VAL A 154 -32.30 -3.72 34.43
C VAL A 154 -32.50 -2.52 35.36
N LEU A 155 -31.94 -1.34 35.01
CA LEU A 155 -32.08 -0.14 35.82
C LEU A 155 -33.52 0.41 35.85
N SER A 156 -34.29 0.24 34.77
CA SER A 156 -35.73 0.57 34.76
C SER A 156 -36.49 -0.31 35.76
N GLY A 157 -36.27 -1.63 35.73
CA GLY A 157 -36.87 -2.56 36.67
C GLY A 157 -36.46 -2.30 38.14
N GLN A 158 -35.19 -1.91 38.35
CA GLN A 158 -34.70 -1.52 39.69
C GLN A 158 -35.40 -0.25 40.22
N LEU A 159 -35.60 0.75 39.34
CA LEU A 159 -36.35 1.97 39.71
C LEU A 159 -37.78 1.66 40.10
N ASP A 160 -38.46 0.82 39.30
CA ASP A 160 -39.87 0.43 39.60
C ASP A 160 -39.98 -0.32 40.94
N LEU A 161 -39.04 -1.24 41.22
CA LEU A 161 -38.94 -1.93 42.51
C LEU A 161 -38.67 -0.95 43.67
N THR A 162 -37.76 0.00 43.46
CA THR A 162 -37.43 1.03 44.48
C THR A 162 -38.60 1.94 44.77
N ARG A 163 -39.37 2.32 43.76
CA ARG A 163 -40.61 3.11 43.92
C ARG A 163 -41.70 2.32 44.70
N ALA A 164 -41.90 1.06 44.37
CA ALA A 164 -42.85 0.21 45.11
C ALA A 164 -42.45 0.05 46.61
N LYS A 165 -41.15 -0.14 46.89
CA LYS A 165 -40.64 -0.19 48.28
C LYS A 165 -40.78 1.17 49.01
N PHE A 166 -40.67 2.29 48.31
CA PHE A 166 -40.88 3.65 48.87
C PHE A 166 -42.34 3.83 49.26
N GLU A 167 -43.33 3.42 48.44
CA GLU A 167 -44.76 3.54 48.73
C GLU A 167 -45.13 2.79 50.03
N VAL A 168 -44.46 1.68 50.35
CA VAL A 168 -44.66 0.92 51.61
C VAL A 168 -43.71 1.33 52.73
N GLY A 169 -42.92 2.39 52.55
CA GLY A 169 -42.05 2.97 53.59
C GLY A 169 -40.78 2.18 53.88
N GLN A 170 -40.32 1.27 52.99
CA GLN A 170 -39.14 0.45 53.18
C GLN A 170 -37.84 1.10 52.73
N VAL A 171 -37.89 2.14 51.86
CA VAL A 171 -36.72 2.87 51.37
C VAL A 171 -37.03 4.37 51.41
N THR A 172 -35.95 5.20 51.27
CA THR A 172 -36.04 6.67 51.37
C THR A 172 -36.30 7.31 50.00
N ARG A 173 -36.71 8.57 49.99
CA ARG A 173 -36.81 9.37 48.77
C ARG A 173 -35.47 9.53 48.06
N THR A 174 -34.38 9.51 48.84
CA THR A 174 -33.00 9.58 48.32
C THR A 174 -32.68 8.35 47.47
N ASP A 175 -33.12 7.17 47.88
CA ASP A 175 -32.90 5.90 47.11
C ASP A 175 -33.63 5.95 45.76
N VAL A 176 -34.88 6.51 45.72
CA VAL A 176 -35.60 6.72 44.47
C VAL A 176 -34.89 7.70 43.57
N ALA A 177 -34.44 8.85 44.09
CA ALA A 177 -33.71 9.85 43.32
C ALA A 177 -32.40 9.32 42.76
N GLN A 178 -31.69 8.46 43.50
CA GLN A 178 -30.47 7.79 43.07
C GLN A 178 -30.73 6.81 41.92
N ALA A 179 -31.77 5.99 42.00
CA ALA A 179 -32.15 5.08 40.91
C ALA A 179 -32.56 5.85 39.64
N GLU A 180 -33.33 7.01 39.80
CA GLU A 180 -33.64 7.88 38.68
C GLU A 180 -32.42 8.49 38.04
N ALA A 181 -31.44 8.95 38.83
CA ALA A 181 -30.19 9.50 38.32
C ALA A 181 -29.41 8.45 37.51
N GLN A 182 -29.29 7.20 38.00
CA GLN A 182 -28.61 6.10 37.30
C GLN A 182 -29.33 5.74 35.99
N LEU A 183 -30.65 5.67 35.98
CA LEU A 183 -31.43 5.43 34.74
C LEU A 183 -31.23 6.56 33.73
N ALA A 184 -31.19 7.82 34.16
CA ALA A 184 -30.93 8.95 33.28
C ALA A 184 -29.50 8.89 32.68
N ALA A 185 -28.49 8.54 33.49
CA ALA A 185 -27.12 8.33 33.04
C ALA A 185 -27.01 7.18 32.02
N ALA A 186 -27.69 6.06 32.27
CA ALA A 186 -27.73 4.90 31.36
C ALA A 186 -28.35 5.26 29.99
N ARG A 187 -29.40 6.09 29.97
CA ARG A 187 -30.00 6.60 28.71
C ARG A 187 -28.99 7.45 27.91
N ALA A 188 -28.26 8.33 28.57
CA ALA A 188 -27.24 9.15 27.92
C ALA A 188 -26.13 8.29 27.33
N LEU A 189 -25.65 7.28 28.07
CA LEU A 189 -24.61 6.33 27.60
C LEU A 189 -25.10 5.48 26.43
N LEU A 190 -26.35 5.03 26.42
CA LEU A 190 -26.95 4.32 25.28
C LEU A 190 -26.97 5.20 24.03
N THR A 191 -27.42 6.44 24.14
CA THR A 191 -27.44 7.39 23.01
C THR A 191 -26.03 7.63 22.46
N THR A 192 -25.03 7.77 23.34
CA THR A 192 -23.63 7.91 22.94
C THR A 192 -23.12 6.66 22.20
N SER A 193 -23.43 5.46 22.70
CA SER A 193 -23.04 4.21 22.05
C SER A 193 -23.71 3.99 20.69
N GLN A 194 -24.98 4.39 20.54
CA GLN A 194 -25.68 4.39 19.26
C GLN A 194 -25.01 5.34 18.25
N GLY A 195 -24.64 6.54 18.68
CA GLY A 195 -23.88 7.48 17.84
C GLY A 195 -22.51 6.92 17.41
N GLN A 196 -21.80 6.23 18.34
CA GLN A 196 -20.52 5.59 18.02
C GLN A 196 -20.70 4.45 17.01
N LEU A 197 -21.74 3.62 17.14
CA LEU A 197 -22.07 2.59 16.17
C LEU A 197 -22.32 3.16 14.76
N ASP A 198 -23.01 4.30 14.68
CA ASP A 198 -23.25 4.96 13.38
C ASP A 198 -21.95 5.49 12.76
N ILE A 199 -21.01 5.99 13.57
CA ILE A 199 -19.67 6.37 13.12
C ILE A 199 -18.92 5.15 12.57
N SER A 200 -18.92 4.03 13.29
CA SER A 200 -18.25 2.79 12.86
C SER A 200 -18.87 2.23 11.58
N ARG A 201 -20.18 2.29 11.43
CA ARG A 201 -20.85 1.94 10.17
C ARG A 201 -20.48 2.84 9.00
N ALA A 202 -20.30 4.13 9.25
CA ALA A 202 -19.83 5.08 8.22
C ALA A 202 -18.39 4.77 7.81
N ASN A 203 -17.49 4.47 8.77
CA ASN A 203 -16.11 4.08 8.52
C ASN A 203 -16.05 2.76 7.73
N TYR A 204 -16.83 1.76 8.11
CA TYR A 204 -16.96 0.52 7.37
C TYR A 204 -17.37 0.78 5.91
N THR A 205 -18.40 1.60 5.70
CA THR A 205 -18.88 1.94 4.36
C THR A 205 -17.79 2.63 3.52
N ALA A 206 -16.99 3.49 4.15
CA ALA A 206 -15.89 4.18 3.46
C ALA A 206 -14.78 3.22 2.98
N VAL A 207 -14.47 2.18 3.77
CA VAL A 207 -13.39 1.24 3.46
C VAL A 207 -13.86 0.09 2.57
N VAL A 208 -15.02 -0.50 2.88
CA VAL A 208 -15.55 -1.68 2.18
C VAL A 208 -16.38 -1.31 0.94
N GLY A 209 -17.08 -0.16 0.97
CA GLY A 209 -17.85 0.35 -0.15
C GLY A 209 -19.37 0.10 -0.06
N GLU A 210 -19.84 -0.72 0.88
CA GLU A 210 -21.26 -0.98 1.14
C GLU A 210 -21.59 -0.80 2.61
N LYS A 211 -22.85 -0.54 2.92
CA LYS A 211 -23.31 -0.43 4.32
C LYS A 211 -23.28 -1.80 4.98
N PRO A 212 -22.77 -1.92 6.23
CA PRO A 212 -22.75 -3.20 6.92
C PRO A 212 -24.17 -3.68 7.19
N GLY A 213 -24.42 -4.96 6.88
CA GLY A 213 -25.64 -5.67 7.26
C GLY A 213 -25.53 -6.26 8.68
N GLN A 214 -26.10 -7.47 8.88
CA GLN A 214 -25.78 -8.27 10.05
C GLN A 214 -24.41 -8.93 9.82
N LEU A 215 -23.43 -8.60 10.66
CA LEU A 215 -22.09 -9.15 10.57
C LEU A 215 -22.00 -10.49 11.31
N ALA A 216 -21.35 -11.47 10.67
CA ALA A 216 -21.08 -12.77 11.30
C ALA A 216 -19.95 -12.66 12.34
N PRO A 217 -19.86 -13.60 13.30
CA PRO A 217 -18.68 -13.70 14.17
C PRO A 217 -17.40 -13.86 13.36
N GLU A 218 -16.31 -13.26 13.85
CA GLU A 218 -15.00 -13.32 13.22
C GLU A 218 -14.46 -14.76 13.20
N PRO A 219 -14.01 -15.26 12.04
CA PRO A 219 -13.31 -16.53 11.99
C PRO A 219 -11.91 -16.40 12.59
N GLN A 220 -11.36 -17.49 13.10
CA GLN A 220 -9.95 -17.46 13.51
C GLN A 220 -9.04 -17.09 12.31
N PRO A 221 -8.10 -16.16 12.49
CA PRO A 221 -7.20 -15.76 11.41
C PRO A 221 -6.36 -16.98 10.94
N PRO A 222 -6.34 -17.27 9.63
CA PRO A 222 -5.60 -18.43 9.12
C PRO A 222 -4.10 -18.17 9.15
N GLY A 223 -3.30 -19.23 9.37
CA GLY A 223 -1.84 -19.17 9.21
C GLY A 223 -1.09 -18.41 10.31
N MET A 224 -1.69 -18.29 11.49
CA MET A 224 -0.99 -17.72 12.65
C MET A 224 0.21 -18.58 13.06
N PRO A 225 1.39 -17.98 13.30
CA PRO A 225 2.57 -18.71 13.75
C PRO A 225 2.43 -19.15 15.23
N GLY A 226 3.08 -20.24 15.57
CA GLY A 226 3.09 -20.74 16.96
C GLY A 226 4.11 -20.02 17.84
N THR A 227 5.16 -19.44 17.27
CA THR A 227 6.24 -18.74 17.97
C THR A 227 6.63 -17.46 17.24
N VAL A 228 7.26 -16.54 17.97
CA VAL A 228 7.76 -15.29 17.38
C VAL A 228 8.88 -15.56 16.36
N ASP A 229 9.70 -16.58 16.59
CA ASP A 229 10.78 -16.95 15.66
C ASP A 229 10.22 -17.39 14.30
N GLN A 230 9.14 -18.20 14.32
CA GLN A 230 8.42 -18.54 13.08
C GLN A 230 7.85 -17.31 12.37
N ALA A 231 7.39 -16.30 13.13
CA ALA A 231 6.92 -15.06 12.55
C ALA A 231 8.06 -14.27 11.88
N PHE A 232 9.26 -14.26 12.45
CA PHE A 232 10.45 -13.66 11.85
C PHE A 232 10.87 -14.39 10.57
N ASP A 233 10.96 -15.74 10.61
CA ASP A 233 11.35 -16.54 9.44
C ASP A 233 10.42 -16.27 8.24
N VAL A 234 9.12 -16.20 8.50
CA VAL A 234 8.13 -15.90 7.47
C VAL A 234 8.28 -14.46 6.96
N ALA A 235 8.45 -13.49 7.86
CA ALA A 235 8.57 -12.08 7.50
C ALA A 235 9.82 -11.80 6.68
N GLU A 236 10.93 -12.49 6.92
CA GLU A 236 12.16 -12.34 6.13
C GLU A 236 11.97 -12.73 4.65
N VAL A 237 11.11 -13.70 4.39
CA VAL A 237 10.84 -14.21 3.03
C VAL A 237 9.66 -13.49 2.38
N GLU A 238 8.59 -13.23 3.12
CA GLU A 238 7.31 -12.81 2.55
C GLU A 238 7.02 -11.31 2.71
N SER A 239 7.81 -10.56 3.51
CA SER A 239 7.58 -9.13 3.73
C SER A 239 7.70 -8.31 2.44
N PRO A 240 6.63 -7.61 2.01
CA PRO A 240 6.68 -6.75 0.84
C PRO A 240 7.67 -5.59 0.99
N VAL A 241 7.86 -5.08 2.21
CA VAL A 241 8.78 -3.97 2.52
C VAL A 241 10.22 -4.36 2.22
N LEU A 242 10.63 -5.53 2.69
CA LEU A 242 11.98 -6.05 2.46
C LEU A 242 12.19 -6.42 0.98
N ALA A 243 11.19 -7.06 0.36
CA ALA A 243 11.21 -7.40 -1.05
C ALA A 243 11.32 -6.15 -1.93
N GLN A 244 10.56 -5.10 -1.63
CA GLN A 244 10.63 -3.82 -2.35
C GLN A 244 12.02 -3.19 -2.26
N ALA A 245 12.62 -3.14 -1.05
CA ALA A 245 13.96 -2.59 -0.87
C ALA A 245 15.02 -3.36 -1.70
N ARG A 246 14.95 -4.69 -1.73
CA ARG A 246 15.83 -5.55 -2.56
C ARG A 246 15.67 -5.24 -4.06
N ARG A 247 14.43 -5.05 -4.55
CA ARG A 247 14.16 -4.72 -5.96
C ARG A 247 14.60 -3.31 -6.32
N THR A 248 14.49 -2.36 -5.40
CA THR A 248 15.01 -1.00 -5.59
C THR A 248 16.52 -0.99 -5.72
N GLU A 249 17.24 -1.76 -4.91
CA GLU A 249 18.68 -1.94 -5.06
C GLU A 249 19.06 -2.58 -6.41
N GLU A 250 18.30 -3.60 -6.85
CA GLU A 250 18.51 -4.23 -8.16
C GLU A 250 18.36 -3.20 -9.30
N SER A 251 17.37 -2.30 -9.23
CA SER A 251 17.21 -1.20 -10.18
C SER A 251 18.41 -0.24 -10.15
N SER A 252 18.81 0.23 -8.97
CA SER A 252 19.93 1.17 -8.88
C SER A 252 21.26 0.55 -9.31
N ARG A 253 21.47 -0.72 -9.08
CA ARG A 253 22.61 -1.48 -9.59
C ARG A 253 22.62 -1.51 -11.12
N ALA A 254 21.47 -1.73 -11.76
CA ALA A 254 21.36 -1.65 -13.22
C ALA A 254 21.60 -0.23 -13.74
N LYS A 255 21.17 0.82 -13.02
CA LYS A 255 21.45 2.21 -13.34
C LYS A 255 22.94 2.56 -13.26
N VAL A 256 23.73 1.88 -12.41
CA VAL A 256 25.20 2.01 -12.44
C VAL A 256 25.76 1.49 -13.75
N VAL A 257 25.25 0.37 -14.27
CA VAL A 257 25.66 -0.15 -15.59
C VAL A 257 25.29 0.83 -16.69
N GLU A 258 24.07 1.35 -16.66
CA GLU A 258 23.59 2.38 -17.62
C GLU A 258 24.48 3.62 -17.62
N ALA A 259 24.85 4.13 -16.44
CA ALA A 259 25.73 5.28 -16.33
C ALA A 259 27.14 5.00 -16.88
N LYS A 260 27.69 3.80 -16.66
CA LYS A 260 28.99 3.36 -17.23
C LYS A 260 28.91 3.22 -18.74
N ALA A 261 27.80 2.74 -19.29
CA ALA A 261 27.57 2.59 -20.73
C ALA A 261 27.63 3.94 -21.49
N ALA A 262 27.37 5.07 -20.82
CA ALA A 262 27.49 6.39 -21.41
C ALA A 262 28.91 6.75 -21.87
N ASN A 263 29.96 6.03 -21.45
CA ASN A 263 31.33 6.18 -21.93
C ASN A 263 31.66 5.30 -23.13
N HIS A 264 30.75 4.41 -23.54
CA HIS A 264 30.99 3.50 -24.63
C HIS A 264 30.57 4.08 -25.98
N LEU A 265 31.03 3.42 -27.03
CA LEU A 265 30.68 3.71 -28.42
C LEU A 265 29.18 3.60 -28.65
N SER A 266 28.60 4.49 -29.42
CA SER A 266 27.24 4.37 -29.95
C SER A 266 27.22 4.37 -31.47
N VAL A 267 26.32 3.63 -32.09
CA VAL A 267 26.13 3.52 -33.53
C VAL A 267 24.68 3.77 -33.85
N ALA A 268 24.40 4.73 -34.72
CA ALA A 268 23.05 5.03 -35.21
C ALA A 268 23.04 5.12 -36.74
N LEU A 269 21.97 4.65 -37.34
CA LEU A 269 21.64 4.91 -38.76
C LEU A 269 20.66 6.06 -38.82
N GLN A 270 20.91 6.99 -39.76
CA GLN A 270 19.99 8.09 -40.03
C GLN A 270 19.69 8.14 -41.53
N GLY A 271 18.44 8.28 -41.87
CA GLY A 271 17.98 8.50 -43.24
C GLY A 271 17.09 9.75 -43.26
N THR A 272 17.36 10.67 -44.20
CA THR A 272 16.51 11.85 -44.39
C THR A 272 16.06 11.93 -45.84
N ILE A 273 14.79 12.19 -46.05
CA ILE A 273 14.21 12.58 -47.34
C ILE A 273 13.52 13.92 -47.15
N GLY A 274 13.86 14.89 -47.99
CA GLY A 274 13.27 16.22 -47.88
C GLY A 274 13.28 16.98 -49.20
N TYR A 275 12.60 18.11 -49.20
CA TYR A 275 12.58 19.10 -50.24
C TYR A 275 12.96 20.44 -49.67
N SER A 276 13.75 21.18 -50.40
CA SER A 276 14.17 22.55 -50.03
C SER A 276 14.22 23.43 -51.25
N GLY A 277 13.80 24.67 -51.09
CA GLY A 277 13.79 25.67 -52.17
C GLY A 277 13.49 27.06 -51.62
N THR A 278 13.37 28.04 -52.53
CA THR A 278 13.07 29.43 -52.20
C THR A 278 11.62 29.56 -51.71
N LEU A 279 11.42 30.17 -50.55
CA LEU A 279 10.09 30.31 -49.93
C LEU A 279 9.32 31.51 -50.49
N ALA A 280 10.00 32.63 -50.83
CA ALA A 280 9.38 33.80 -51.41
C ALA A 280 10.32 34.51 -52.42
N PRO A 281 9.89 34.64 -53.71
CA PRO A 281 8.62 34.13 -54.26
C PRO A 281 8.59 32.59 -54.29
N PHE A 282 7.43 32.00 -53.92
CA PHE A 282 7.29 30.55 -53.92
C PHE A 282 7.18 30.02 -55.35
N ASP A 283 8.12 29.17 -55.75
CA ASP A 283 8.08 28.43 -57.02
C ASP A 283 8.23 26.91 -56.70
N PRO A 284 7.21 26.08 -56.96
CA PRO A 284 7.32 24.64 -56.72
C PRO A 284 8.45 23.97 -57.53
N ASN A 285 8.86 24.54 -58.67
CA ASN A 285 9.91 23.97 -59.52
C ASN A 285 11.33 24.24 -58.95
N ASP A 286 11.48 25.19 -58.02
CA ASP A 286 12.72 25.50 -57.32
C ASP A 286 13.03 24.53 -56.19
N TYR A 287 12.03 23.68 -55.81
CA TYR A 287 12.20 22.72 -54.71
C TYR A 287 12.94 21.46 -55.17
N GLY A 288 14.20 21.36 -54.75
CA GLY A 288 15.03 20.19 -54.97
C GLY A 288 14.79 19.09 -53.92
N ARG A 289 14.71 17.82 -54.37
CA ARG A 289 14.62 16.64 -53.47
C ARG A 289 16.04 16.27 -52.99
N THR A 290 16.19 16.14 -51.69
CA THR A 290 17.41 15.62 -51.06
C THR A 290 17.09 14.29 -50.37
N VAL A 291 17.93 13.27 -50.61
CA VAL A 291 17.87 11.98 -49.89
C VAL A 291 19.25 11.70 -49.34
N THR A 292 19.34 11.53 -48.04
CA THR A 292 20.60 11.21 -47.36
C THR A 292 20.42 9.93 -46.54
N ALA A 293 21.45 9.08 -46.51
CA ALA A 293 21.56 7.95 -45.61
C ALA A 293 23.00 7.93 -45.05
N GLN A 294 23.10 7.89 -43.75
CA GLN A 294 24.39 7.90 -43.05
C GLN A 294 24.40 6.95 -41.82
N ALA A 295 25.56 6.40 -41.54
CA ALA A 295 25.83 5.73 -40.26
C ALA A 295 26.69 6.67 -39.43
N VAL A 296 26.23 6.96 -38.21
CA VAL A 296 26.93 7.83 -37.28
C VAL A 296 27.47 6.97 -36.14
N VAL A 297 28.79 7.05 -35.96
CA VAL A 297 29.50 6.39 -34.87
C VAL A 297 30.01 7.47 -33.93
N THR A 298 29.58 7.44 -32.67
CA THR A 298 29.95 8.42 -31.65
C THR A 298 30.67 7.74 -30.50
N GLN A 299 31.91 8.21 -30.22
CA GLN A 299 32.68 7.78 -29.06
C GLN A 299 33.00 9.04 -28.22
N PRO A 300 32.44 9.16 -27.00
CA PRO A 300 32.83 10.28 -26.14
C PRO A 300 34.23 10.05 -25.55
N PHE A 301 35.18 10.89 -25.87
CA PHE A 301 36.52 10.86 -25.28
C PHE A 301 36.66 11.74 -24.05
N PHE A 302 35.96 12.87 -24.03
CA PHE A 302 35.97 13.82 -22.93
C PHE A 302 34.63 14.56 -22.83
N THR A 303 34.02 14.52 -21.66
CA THR A 303 32.69 15.10 -21.42
C THR A 303 32.73 16.18 -20.32
N GLY A 304 33.88 16.81 -20.07
CA GLY A 304 34.02 17.81 -19.00
C GLY A 304 33.78 17.27 -17.58
N GLY A 305 33.93 15.95 -17.39
CA GLY A 305 33.69 15.30 -16.10
C GLY A 305 32.25 14.86 -15.87
N LEU A 306 31.29 15.16 -16.77
CA LEU A 306 29.86 14.83 -16.62
C LEU A 306 29.62 13.32 -16.42
N ASN A 307 30.14 12.48 -17.30
CA ASN A 307 29.95 11.04 -17.23
C ASN A 307 30.57 10.46 -15.94
N SER A 308 31.76 10.90 -15.55
CA SER A 308 32.42 10.49 -14.32
C SER A 308 31.59 10.86 -13.07
N SER A 309 30.97 12.04 -13.10
CA SER A 309 30.07 12.49 -12.03
C SER A 309 28.81 11.65 -11.96
N ASN A 310 28.17 11.36 -13.11
CA ASN A 310 26.98 10.50 -13.18
C ASN A 310 27.25 9.07 -12.66
N ILE A 311 28.41 8.52 -12.99
CA ILE A 311 28.82 7.20 -12.50
C ILE A 311 29.01 7.23 -10.97
N ARG A 312 29.69 8.27 -10.43
CA ARG A 312 29.84 8.39 -8.96
C ARG A 312 28.50 8.58 -8.26
N ALA A 313 27.58 9.36 -8.84
CA ALA A 313 26.23 9.56 -8.33
C ALA A 313 25.44 8.24 -8.31
N ALA A 314 25.47 7.47 -9.41
CA ALA A 314 24.82 6.17 -9.49
C ALA A 314 25.40 5.15 -8.48
N LEU A 315 26.72 5.12 -8.29
CA LEU A 315 27.37 4.29 -7.29
C LEU A 315 26.98 4.68 -5.86
N ALA A 316 26.92 5.98 -5.56
CA ALA A 316 26.47 6.47 -4.26
C ALA A 316 25.01 6.11 -4.00
N GLN A 317 24.13 6.24 -5.01
CA GLN A 317 22.73 5.82 -4.90
C GLN A 317 22.60 4.32 -4.64
N ASN A 318 23.31 3.48 -5.38
CA ASN A 318 23.30 2.02 -5.13
C ASN A 318 23.82 1.67 -3.74
N THR A 319 24.84 2.39 -3.24
CA THR A 319 25.31 2.22 -1.87
C THR A 319 24.23 2.60 -0.84
N ALA A 320 23.52 3.70 -1.06
CA ALA A 320 22.41 4.14 -0.21
C ALA A 320 21.28 3.09 -0.20
N ASP A 321 20.92 2.54 -1.36
CA ASP A 321 19.86 1.53 -1.47
C ASP A 321 20.27 0.19 -0.82
N ARG A 322 21.54 -0.20 -0.90
CA ARG A 322 22.07 -1.35 -0.15
C ARG A 322 21.97 -1.17 1.38
N ILE A 323 22.28 0.03 1.87
CA ILE A 323 22.11 0.35 3.30
C ILE A 323 20.63 0.36 3.66
N SER A 324 19.74 0.82 2.77
CA SER A 324 18.29 0.84 2.97
C SER A 324 17.69 -0.56 3.12
N ILE A 325 18.28 -1.61 2.53
CA ILE A 325 17.87 -3.01 2.77
C ILE A 325 18.03 -3.38 4.25
N GLU A 326 19.16 -3.01 4.85
CA GLU A 326 19.40 -3.25 6.29
C GLU A 326 18.41 -2.45 7.16
N GLY A 327 18.10 -1.20 6.75
CA GLY A 327 17.06 -0.39 7.39
C GLY A 327 15.69 -1.07 7.33
N ALA A 328 15.29 -1.56 6.16
CA ALA A 328 14.04 -2.29 5.96
C ALA A 328 14.00 -3.59 6.78
N HIS A 329 15.10 -4.34 6.85
CA HIS A 329 15.19 -5.54 7.67
C HIS A 329 14.93 -5.21 9.16
N ARG A 330 15.62 -4.21 9.71
CA ARG A 330 15.41 -3.77 11.11
C ARG A 330 13.98 -3.29 11.37
N GLN A 331 13.39 -2.60 10.41
CA GLN A 331 12.00 -2.17 10.49
C GLN A 331 11.04 -3.37 10.55
N VAL A 332 11.24 -4.39 9.71
CA VAL A 332 10.44 -5.62 9.72
C VAL A 332 10.56 -6.34 11.05
N VAL A 333 11.78 -6.52 11.56
CA VAL A 333 12.01 -7.14 12.89
C VAL A 333 11.29 -6.36 13.99
N GLN A 334 11.38 -5.02 13.98
CA GLN A 334 10.67 -4.17 14.94
C GLN A 334 9.16 -4.34 14.84
N GLN A 335 8.59 -4.31 13.62
CA GLN A 335 7.15 -4.45 13.40
C GLN A 335 6.62 -5.81 13.86
N VAL A 336 7.32 -6.90 13.54
CA VAL A 336 6.96 -8.25 14.00
C VAL A 336 7.01 -8.35 15.51
N SER A 337 8.09 -7.84 16.15
CA SER A 337 8.24 -7.85 17.61
C SER A 337 7.11 -7.08 18.30
N GLN A 338 6.76 -5.90 17.78
CA GLN A 338 5.70 -5.08 18.35
C GLN A 338 4.33 -5.74 18.17
N ALA A 339 4.03 -6.23 16.96
CA ALA A 339 2.76 -6.89 16.67
C ALA A 339 2.59 -8.16 17.53
N TRP A 340 3.65 -8.97 17.68
CA TRP A 340 3.65 -10.15 18.52
C TRP A 340 3.40 -9.84 19.99
N SER A 341 4.13 -8.85 20.54
CA SER A 341 3.96 -8.44 21.94
C SER A 341 2.57 -7.89 22.22
N THR A 342 2.01 -7.11 21.26
CA THR A 342 0.63 -6.61 21.35
C THR A 342 -0.37 -7.76 21.34
N MET A 343 -0.22 -8.72 20.44
CA MET A 343 -1.08 -9.90 20.38
C MET A 343 -1.03 -10.72 21.68
N ALA A 344 0.18 -10.97 22.20
CA ALA A 344 0.35 -11.75 23.42
C ALA A 344 -0.32 -11.07 24.62
N SER A 345 -0.14 -9.74 24.77
CA SER A 345 -0.79 -8.97 25.83
C SER A 345 -2.31 -8.91 25.66
N SER A 346 -2.82 -8.70 24.45
CA SER A 346 -4.27 -8.66 24.20
C SER A 346 -4.95 -10.00 24.49
N ARG A 347 -4.31 -11.12 24.13
CA ARG A 347 -4.83 -12.47 24.48
C ARG A 347 -4.85 -12.71 26.00
N ALA A 348 -3.82 -12.26 26.71
CA ALA A 348 -3.80 -12.35 28.16
C ALA A 348 -4.90 -11.50 28.81
N ASN A 349 -5.16 -10.30 28.28
CA ASN A 349 -6.25 -9.44 28.74
C ASN A 349 -7.62 -10.10 28.55
N VAL A 350 -7.90 -10.75 27.38
CA VAL A 350 -9.14 -11.52 27.17
C VAL A 350 -9.36 -12.53 28.29
N THR A 351 -8.34 -13.33 28.64
CA THR A 351 -8.45 -14.34 29.71
C THR A 351 -8.75 -13.68 31.07
N SER A 352 -8.08 -12.58 31.39
CA SER A 352 -8.29 -11.85 32.65
C SER A 352 -9.67 -11.20 32.73
N ASP A 353 -10.15 -10.62 31.62
CA ASP A 353 -11.47 -9.97 31.56
C ASP A 353 -12.61 -11.01 31.58
N GLU A 354 -12.44 -12.22 31.00
CA GLU A 354 -13.37 -13.34 31.16
C GLU A 354 -13.51 -13.77 32.62
N GLU A 355 -12.40 -13.81 33.37
CA GLU A 355 -12.42 -14.11 34.81
C GLU A 355 -13.09 -12.97 35.60
N GLN A 356 -12.82 -11.71 35.25
CA GLN A 356 -13.45 -10.55 35.87
C GLN A 356 -14.96 -10.56 35.67
N VAL A 357 -15.45 -10.79 34.44
CA VAL A 357 -16.88 -10.89 34.16
C VAL A 357 -17.54 -11.99 34.96
N ARG A 358 -16.90 -13.18 35.05
CA ARG A 358 -17.41 -14.30 35.83
C ARG A 358 -17.56 -13.95 37.32
N ALA A 359 -16.51 -13.34 37.90
CA ALA A 359 -16.52 -12.94 39.30
C ALA A 359 -17.54 -11.81 39.58
N ALA A 360 -17.59 -10.81 38.73
CA ALA A 360 -18.50 -9.67 38.85
C ALA A 360 -19.99 -10.13 38.73
N ARG A 361 -20.27 -11.11 37.85
CA ARG A 361 -21.61 -11.68 37.71
C ARG A 361 -22.07 -12.38 38.96
N VAL A 362 -21.23 -13.22 39.54
CA VAL A 362 -21.53 -13.91 40.83
C VAL A 362 -21.75 -12.90 41.95
N ALA A 363 -20.90 -11.83 42.01
CA ALA A 363 -21.06 -10.78 43.01
C ALA A 363 -22.37 -10.00 42.84
N PHE A 364 -22.74 -9.65 41.59
CA PHE A 364 -23.99 -8.96 41.31
C PHE A 364 -25.22 -9.84 41.67
N GLU A 365 -25.27 -11.09 41.23
CA GLU A 365 -26.35 -12.02 41.53
C GLU A 365 -26.51 -12.24 43.06
N GLY A 366 -25.40 -12.43 43.77
CA GLY A 366 -25.38 -12.52 45.22
C GLY A 366 -25.90 -11.30 45.94
N THR A 367 -25.39 -10.10 45.55
CA THR A 367 -25.84 -8.80 46.11
C THR A 367 -27.34 -8.56 45.83
N GLN A 368 -27.83 -8.98 44.66
CA GLN A 368 -29.24 -8.85 44.32
C GLN A 368 -30.12 -9.74 45.17
N GLU A 369 -29.74 -10.98 45.46
CA GLU A 369 -30.47 -11.89 46.36
C GLU A 369 -30.43 -11.36 47.82
N GLU A 370 -29.29 -10.94 48.32
CA GLU A 370 -29.14 -10.33 49.63
C GLU A 370 -30.02 -9.07 49.80
N TYR A 371 -30.13 -8.25 48.74
CA TYR A 371 -31.00 -7.06 48.71
C TYR A 371 -32.49 -7.43 48.79
N LYS A 372 -32.92 -8.53 48.15
CA LYS A 372 -34.31 -9.00 48.22
C LYS A 372 -34.76 -9.33 49.65
N VAL A 373 -33.85 -9.86 50.46
CA VAL A 373 -34.08 -10.22 51.88
C VAL A 373 -33.70 -9.09 52.85
N GLY A 374 -33.30 -7.91 52.34
CA GLY A 374 -33.02 -6.72 53.15
C GLY A 374 -31.63 -6.66 53.80
N LEU A 375 -30.72 -7.53 53.39
CA LEU A 375 -29.34 -7.56 53.92
C LEU A 375 -28.39 -6.58 53.23
N ARG A 376 -28.80 -6.02 52.09
CA ARG A 376 -28.04 -5.06 51.29
C ARG A 376 -28.86 -3.81 50.95
N THR A 377 -28.19 -2.73 50.64
CA THR A 377 -28.82 -1.46 50.24
C THR A 377 -29.04 -1.40 48.73
N THR A 378 -29.90 -0.50 48.27
CA THR A 378 -30.09 -0.19 46.84
C THR A 378 -28.77 0.23 46.20
N LEU A 379 -27.95 1.00 46.93
CA LEU A 379 -26.63 1.45 46.45
C LEU A 379 -25.68 0.28 46.17
N ASP A 380 -25.66 -0.75 47.06
CA ASP A 380 -24.81 -1.92 46.86
C ASP A 380 -25.13 -2.64 45.55
N VAL A 381 -26.44 -2.82 45.25
CA VAL A 381 -26.92 -3.44 44.00
C VAL A 381 -26.48 -2.61 42.77
N LEU A 382 -26.66 -1.29 42.83
CA LEU A 382 -26.26 -0.42 41.73
C LEU A 382 -24.74 -0.42 41.48
N ILE A 383 -23.92 -0.48 42.53
CA ILE A 383 -22.46 -0.60 42.42
C ILE A 383 -22.05 -1.93 41.82
N ALA A 384 -22.66 -3.06 42.32
CA ALA A 384 -22.35 -4.38 41.79
C ALA A 384 -22.78 -4.53 40.31
N GLU A 385 -23.90 -3.95 39.93
CA GLU A 385 -24.40 -3.91 38.56
C GLU A 385 -23.44 -3.07 37.65
N GLN A 386 -23.00 -1.91 38.11
CA GLN A 386 -22.03 -1.11 37.38
C GLN A 386 -20.70 -1.86 37.20
N THR A 387 -20.20 -2.56 38.25
CA THR A 387 -18.97 -3.35 38.19
C THR A 387 -19.08 -4.47 37.14
N LEU A 388 -20.21 -5.19 37.12
CA LEU A 388 -20.48 -6.22 36.08
C LEU A 388 -20.50 -5.59 34.69
N ARG A 389 -21.16 -4.46 34.53
CA ARG A 389 -21.26 -3.76 33.26
C ARG A 389 -19.91 -3.32 32.71
N ASP A 390 -19.10 -2.72 33.59
CA ASP A 390 -17.78 -2.26 33.22
C ASP A 390 -16.87 -3.46 32.83
N ALA A 391 -16.99 -4.60 33.52
CA ALA A 391 -16.30 -5.84 33.17
C ALA A 391 -16.74 -6.39 31.79
N GLU A 392 -18.06 -6.43 31.52
CA GLU A 392 -18.60 -6.89 30.21
C GLU A 392 -18.09 -5.99 29.07
N LEU A 393 -18.08 -4.66 29.24
CA LEU A 393 -17.54 -3.73 28.25
C LEU A 393 -16.05 -3.90 28.03
N SER A 394 -15.27 -4.12 29.11
CA SER A 394 -13.84 -4.41 29.01
C SER A 394 -13.59 -5.70 28.21
N LEU A 395 -14.35 -6.75 28.44
CA LEU A 395 -14.25 -8.01 27.71
C LEU A 395 -14.51 -7.84 26.21
N VAL A 396 -15.56 -7.09 25.85
CA VAL A 396 -15.87 -6.79 24.45
C VAL A 396 -14.72 -6.02 23.78
N GLN A 397 -14.13 -5.05 24.49
CA GLN A 397 -12.97 -4.33 24.00
C GLN A 397 -11.73 -5.24 23.89
N ALA A 398 -11.50 -6.13 24.85
CA ALA A 398 -10.39 -7.07 24.82
C ALA A 398 -10.46 -8.05 23.62
N HIS A 399 -11.66 -8.58 23.32
CA HIS A 399 -11.87 -9.41 22.13
C HIS A 399 -11.56 -8.66 20.84
N HIS A 400 -12.07 -7.43 20.70
CA HIS A 400 -11.76 -6.55 19.57
C HIS A 400 -10.25 -6.38 19.41
N ASP A 401 -9.56 -5.97 20.51
CA ASP A 401 -8.11 -5.66 20.47
C ASP A 401 -7.27 -6.91 20.16
N ALA A 402 -7.68 -8.08 20.67
CA ALA A 402 -7.00 -9.34 20.39
C ALA A 402 -7.11 -9.70 18.89
N TYR A 403 -8.27 -9.56 18.29
CA TYR A 403 -8.45 -9.87 16.87
C TYR A 403 -7.69 -8.90 15.95
N VAL A 404 -7.71 -7.59 16.26
CA VAL A 404 -6.94 -6.58 15.53
C VAL A 404 -5.43 -6.84 15.65
N ALA A 405 -4.97 -7.23 16.85
CA ALA A 405 -3.56 -7.56 17.07
C ALA A 405 -3.13 -8.82 16.29
N GLU A 406 -3.99 -9.84 16.19
CA GLU A 406 -3.75 -11.02 15.36
C GLU A 406 -3.63 -10.67 13.89
N ALA A 407 -4.53 -9.83 13.35
CA ALA A 407 -4.42 -9.30 11.99
C ALA A 407 -3.14 -8.46 11.81
N GLY A 408 -2.73 -7.73 12.84
CA GLY A 408 -1.48 -6.97 12.86
C GLY A 408 -0.24 -7.86 12.71
N VAL A 409 -0.20 -9.03 13.36
CA VAL A 409 0.88 -10.02 13.19
C VAL A 409 0.91 -10.54 11.75
N LEU A 410 -0.23 -10.89 11.16
CA LEU A 410 -0.29 -11.32 9.75
C LEU A 410 0.19 -10.21 8.81
N GLY A 411 -0.15 -8.94 9.09
CA GLY A 411 0.33 -7.78 8.33
C GLY A 411 1.84 -7.61 8.42
N ALA A 412 2.40 -7.70 9.63
CA ALA A 412 3.83 -7.59 9.87
C ALA A 412 4.64 -8.72 9.20
N MET A 413 4.06 -9.93 9.11
CA MET A 413 4.65 -11.06 8.38
C MET A 413 4.51 -10.99 6.86
N GLY A 414 3.73 -10.03 6.31
CA GLY A 414 3.43 -9.98 4.88
C GLY A 414 2.40 -11.00 4.40
N ARG A 415 1.57 -11.55 5.30
CA ARG A 415 0.52 -12.53 5.00
C ARG A 415 -0.90 -11.98 5.05
N LEU A 416 -1.08 -10.71 5.31
CA LEU A 416 -2.38 -10.06 5.27
C LEU A 416 -2.75 -9.67 3.83
N GLU A 417 -2.97 -10.67 2.99
CA GLU A 417 -3.34 -10.53 1.58
C GLU A 417 -4.60 -11.34 1.27
N ALA A 418 -5.38 -10.90 0.27
CA ALA A 418 -6.62 -11.57 -0.11
C ALA A 418 -6.41 -13.06 -0.48
N ARG A 419 -5.24 -13.41 -1.05
CA ARG A 419 -4.91 -14.80 -1.41
C ARG A 419 -4.86 -15.78 -0.23
N TYR A 420 -4.58 -15.28 0.99
CA TYR A 420 -4.53 -16.09 2.20
C TYR A 420 -5.84 -16.07 2.99
N LEU A 421 -6.62 -14.99 2.84
CA LEU A 421 -7.79 -14.74 3.69
C LEU A 421 -9.11 -15.15 3.04
N VAL A 422 -9.18 -15.18 1.70
CA VAL A 422 -10.44 -15.40 0.98
C VAL A 422 -10.28 -16.43 -0.12
N THR A 423 -11.19 -17.41 -0.16
CA THR A 423 -11.29 -18.41 -1.23
C THR A 423 -12.35 -17.98 -2.25
N GLY A 424 -12.07 -18.18 -3.55
CA GLY A 424 -13.04 -17.94 -4.63
C GLY A 424 -13.08 -16.50 -5.17
N VAL A 425 -12.17 -15.63 -4.75
CA VAL A 425 -12.02 -14.29 -5.35
C VAL A 425 -11.05 -14.34 -6.53
N VAL A 426 -11.42 -13.68 -7.64
CA VAL A 426 -10.51 -13.50 -8.76
C VAL A 426 -9.43 -12.51 -8.36
N LEU A 427 -8.23 -13.01 -8.13
CA LEU A 427 -7.08 -12.19 -7.75
C LEU A 427 -6.58 -11.38 -8.95
N TYR A 428 -6.20 -10.14 -8.69
CA TYR A 428 -5.54 -9.29 -9.69
C TYR A 428 -4.15 -9.84 -9.98
N ASN A 429 -3.90 -10.16 -11.27
CA ASN A 429 -2.58 -10.61 -11.72
C ASN A 429 -1.80 -9.41 -12.31
N PRO A 430 -0.81 -8.88 -11.61
CA PRO A 430 -0.02 -7.75 -12.09
C PRO A 430 0.85 -8.09 -13.31
N ALA A 431 1.17 -9.37 -13.52
CA ALA A 431 1.97 -9.79 -14.68
C ALA A 431 1.22 -9.60 -16.01
N THR A 432 -0.11 -9.73 -16.01
CA THR A 432 -0.92 -9.65 -17.25
C THR A 432 -0.79 -8.30 -17.95
N SER A 433 -0.68 -7.20 -17.20
CA SER A 433 -0.48 -5.86 -17.76
C SER A 433 0.92 -5.75 -18.35
N PHE A 434 1.94 -6.10 -17.59
CA PHE A 434 3.33 -6.04 -17.99
C PHE A 434 3.62 -6.90 -19.23
N ASP A 435 3.10 -8.12 -19.29
CA ASP A 435 3.29 -9.03 -20.44
C ASP A 435 2.69 -8.45 -21.74
N LYS A 436 1.53 -7.79 -21.64
CA LYS A 436 0.94 -7.09 -22.80
C LYS A 436 1.82 -5.94 -23.25
N VAL A 437 2.30 -5.12 -22.30
CA VAL A 437 3.14 -3.97 -22.58
C VAL A 437 4.51 -4.39 -23.12
N LYS A 438 5.12 -5.42 -22.55
CA LYS A 438 6.41 -5.95 -22.99
C LYS A 438 6.45 -6.35 -24.45
N HIS A 439 5.33 -6.89 -24.97
CA HIS A 439 5.20 -7.32 -26.36
C HIS A 439 4.56 -6.25 -27.27
N ALA A 440 4.11 -5.13 -26.69
CA ALA A 440 3.53 -4.04 -27.48
C ALA A 440 4.56 -3.40 -28.41
N ASN A 441 4.15 -3.10 -29.65
CA ASN A 441 4.98 -2.41 -30.65
C ASN A 441 6.33 -3.09 -30.97
N GLY A 442 6.45 -4.42 -30.76
CA GLY A 442 7.65 -5.17 -31.10
C GLY A 442 7.92 -5.18 -32.61
N LEU A 443 9.18 -4.93 -32.99
CA LEU A 443 9.65 -5.02 -34.38
C LEU A 443 10.34 -6.37 -34.62
N PRO A 444 10.30 -6.91 -35.85
CA PRO A 444 10.87 -8.22 -36.14
C PRO A 444 12.36 -8.38 -35.82
N TRP A 445 13.09 -7.30 -35.78
CA TRP A 445 14.55 -7.26 -35.53
C TRP A 445 14.93 -6.85 -34.10
N ASP A 446 13.97 -6.50 -33.23
CA ASP A 446 14.25 -6.07 -31.83
C ASP A 446 15.16 -7.07 -31.11
N GLY A 447 14.88 -8.37 -31.21
CA GLY A 447 15.67 -9.40 -30.54
C GLY A 447 17.12 -9.51 -31.01
N VAL A 448 17.45 -9.05 -32.22
CA VAL A 448 18.83 -9.00 -32.72
C VAL A 448 19.56 -7.80 -32.14
N LEU A 449 18.91 -6.63 -32.13
CA LEU A 449 19.45 -5.39 -31.58
C LEU A 449 19.68 -5.51 -30.07
N ASP A 450 18.71 -6.04 -29.34
CA ASP A 450 18.81 -6.28 -27.90
C ASP A 450 20.04 -7.15 -27.55
N ARG A 451 20.29 -8.22 -28.33
CA ARG A 451 21.47 -9.08 -28.14
C ARG A 451 22.78 -8.38 -28.46
N LEU A 452 22.82 -7.58 -29.52
CA LEU A 452 24.01 -6.80 -29.89
C LEU A 452 24.33 -5.75 -28.82
N ASP A 453 23.34 -5.05 -28.30
CA ASP A 453 23.53 -4.06 -27.26
C ASP A 453 23.97 -4.70 -25.93
N ALA A 454 23.37 -5.82 -25.55
CA ALA A 454 23.71 -6.56 -24.34
C ALA A 454 25.17 -7.06 -24.33
N LEU A 455 25.77 -7.35 -25.49
CA LEU A 455 27.19 -7.73 -25.59
C LEU A 455 28.13 -6.56 -25.21
N GLY A 456 27.69 -5.32 -25.40
CA GLY A 456 28.43 -4.13 -25.02
C GLY A 456 28.25 -3.67 -23.57
N ALA A 457 27.35 -4.31 -22.82
CA ALA A 457 27.06 -3.90 -21.47
C ALA A 457 28.29 -4.03 -20.54
N PRO A 458 28.68 -2.99 -19.81
CA PRO A 458 29.80 -3.06 -18.89
C PRO A 458 29.47 -4.04 -17.75
N ARG A 459 30.41 -4.96 -17.48
CA ARG A 459 30.27 -5.88 -16.35
C ARG A 459 30.38 -5.10 -15.04
N VAL A 460 29.40 -5.25 -14.16
CA VAL A 460 29.56 -4.82 -12.77
C VAL A 460 30.48 -5.82 -12.10
N VAL A 461 31.76 -5.47 -11.94
CA VAL A 461 32.58 -6.16 -10.97
C VAL A 461 31.95 -5.83 -9.62
N GLN A 462 31.35 -6.82 -8.97
CA GLN A 462 31.01 -6.69 -7.57
C GLN A 462 32.33 -6.44 -6.84
N ASP A 463 32.60 -5.18 -6.51
CA ASP A 463 33.55 -4.92 -5.44
C ASP A 463 32.94 -5.61 -4.22
N ALA A 464 33.56 -6.72 -3.87
CA ALA A 464 33.30 -7.45 -2.62
C ALA A 464 33.82 -6.65 -1.42
N GLY A 465 33.64 -5.34 -1.45
CA GLY A 465 33.63 -4.47 -0.28
C GLY A 465 32.43 -4.86 0.57
N GLY A 466 32.47 -6.10 1.06
CA GLY A 466 31.52 -6.58 2.03
C GLY A 466 31.48 -5.57 3.17
N VAL A 467 30.32 -4.95 3.36
CA VAL A 467 29.96 -4.49 4.69
C VAL A 467 30.13 -5.75 5.54
N LYS A 468 31.19 -5.77 6.33
CA LYS A 468 31.42 -6.84 7.31
C LYS A 468 30.11 -6.95 8.07
N PRO A 469 29.44 -8.12 8.13
CA PRO A 469 28.29 -8.27 9.00
C PRO A 469 28.75 -7.77 10.36
N LEU A 470 27.98 -6.85 10.94
CA LEU A 470 28.19 -6.45 12.34
C LEU A 470 28.22 -7.77 13.12
N PRO A 471 29.17 -7.94 14.06
CA PRO A 471 29.21 -9.14 14.87
C PRO A 471 27.81 -9.34 15.43
N GLU A 472 27.27 -10.55 15.27
CA GLU A 472 26.01 -10.95 15.87
C GLU A 472 26.04 -10.49 17.31
N GLY A 473 25.28 -9.44 17.60
CA GLY A 473 25.14 -8.91 18.93
C GLY A 473 24.49 -10.02 19.72
N GLY A 474 25.31 -10.72 20.52
CA GLY A 474 24.79 -11.71 21.45
C GLY A 474 23.62 -11.09 22.19
N THR A 475 22.51 -11.79 22.20
CA THR A 475 21.31 -11.47 22.98
C THR A 475 21.78 -10.94 24.34
N PRO A 476 21.45 -9.71 24.75
CA PRO A 476 21.81 -9.26 26.12
C PRO A 476 21.09 -10.23 27.03
N ALA A 477 21.88 -11.06 27.72
CA ALA A 477 21.36 -11.92 28.77
C ALA A 477 20.63 -10.98 29.76
N MET A 478 19.33 -11.14 29.87
CA MET A 478 18.51 -10.48 30.87
C MET A 478 19.11 -10.88 32.21
N ARG A 479 19.86 -9.96 32.86
CA ARG A 479 20.23 -10.13 34.26
C ARG A 479 18.93 -10.27 35.05
N PRO A 480 18.77 -11.32 35.84
CA PRO A 480 17.67 -11.35 36.80
C PRO A 480 17.76 -10.12 37.68
N ALA A 481 16.63 -9.43 37.85
CA ALA A 481 16.53 -8.30 38.75
C ALA A 481 16.99 -8.74 40.13
N ASP A 482 18.00 -8.04 40.66
CA ASP A 482 18.45 -8.22 42.05
C ASP A 482 17.22 -8.01 42.94
N GLY A 483 16.90 -9.01 43.75
CA GLY A 483 15.83 -8.97 44.75
C GLY A 483 16.09 -7.85 45.78
N PRO A 484 15.03 -7.38 46.46
CA PRO A 484 15.17 -6.31 47.46
C PRO A 484 16.10 -6.73 48.60
N PRO A 485 16.86 -5.79 49.18
CA PRO A 485 17.74 -6.10 50.30
C PRO A 485 16.90 -6.59 51.49
N ALA A 486 17.35 -7.66 52.11
CA ALA A 486 16.78 -8.21 53.33
C ALA A 486 16.91 -7.24 54.52
N PRO A 487 16.02 -7.32 55.54
CA PRO A 487 15.85 -6.35 56.60
C PRO A 487 17.05 -6.16 57.53
#